data_425346e32afb636cff481bf599d8a8cf
#
_entry.id   425346e32afb636cff481bf599d8a8cf
#
_cell.length_a   1.000
_cell.length_b   1.000
_cell.length_c   1.000
_cell.angle_alpha   90.00
_cell.angle_beta   90.00
_cell.angle_gamma   90.00
#
_symmetry.space_group_name_H-M   'P 1'
#
loop_
_entity.id
_entity.type
_entity.pdbx_description
1 polymer ?
#
loop_
_entity_poly.entity_id
_entity_poly.type
_entity_poly.pdbx_seq_one_letter_code
_entity_poly.pdbx_strand_id
1 'polypeptide(L)'
;LDTTIDSVTDEAVFYHAVASVDGTKILGLENALGPLLPIEEFNDPDELRGRFDRICSPGPRGALPHPCGGIPEPFDASFDEVLSFQGGHEATAVRRLTGGETFLADHFPRKPVLPLSLLLESLLQLGQKLLGDAGTAYLPTAVRKVKMGRFVEPGASLEAKVRVLERNAESAWLRFRCEVDGARVCVGEAEFS
;
A
#
# COMPACT_ATOMS: atom_id res chain seq x y z
N LEU A 1 -4.26 17.04 -7.54
CA LEU A 1 -3.82 15.76 -8.08
C LEU A 1 -4.05 15.75 -9.59
N ASP A 2 -2.97 15.57 -10.33
CA ASP A 2 -3.01 15.46 -11.79
C ASP A 2 -2.60 14.04 -12.18
N THR A 3 -3.46 13.37 -12.95
CA THR A 3 -3.20 12.01 -13.44
C THR A 3 -3.31 11.98 -14.94
N THR A 4 -2.30 11.43 -15.60
CA THR A 4 -2.27 11.27 -17.05
C THR A 4 -2.25 9.78 -17.39
N ILE A 5 -3.15 9.35 -18.27
CA ILE A 5 -3.17 7.99 -18.80
C ILE A 5 -2.21 7.96 -19.98
N ASP A 6 -1.18 7.13 -19.89
CA ASP A 6 -0.16 6.97 -20.93
C ASP A 6 -0.62 5.99 -22.02
N SER A 7 -1.24 4.88 -21.59
CA SER A 7 -1.84 3.90 -22.51
C SER A 7 -2.86 3.01 -21.82
N VAL A 8 -3.77 2.44 -22.62
CA VAL A 8 -4.78 1.47 -22.18
C VAL A 8 -4.72 0.26 -23.10
N THR A 9 -4.75 -0.93 -22.51
CA THR A 9 -4.93 -2.20 -23.21
C THR A 9 -6.18 -2.89 -22.68
N ASP A 10 -6.53 -4.06 -23.19
CA ASP A 10 -7.67 -4.84 -22.66
C ASP A 10 -7.41 -5.40 -21.26
N GLU A 11 -6.14 -5.46 -20.82
CA GLU A 11 -5.73 -6.08 -19.56
C GLU A 11 -5.26 -5.05 -18.51
N ALA A 12 -4.83 -3.86 -18.94
CA ALA A 12 -4.21 -2.89 -18.02
C ALA A 12 -4.29 -1.45 -18.52
N VAL A 13 -4.24 -0.53 -17.56
CA VAL A 13 -4.00 0.90 -17.79
C VAL A 13 -2.61 1.27 -17.27
N PHE A 14 -1.89 2.07 -18.05
CA PHE A 14 -0.60 2.65 -17.66
C PHE A 14 -0.76 4.14 -17.47
N TYR A 15 -0.20 4.67 -16.41
CA TYR A 15 -0.37 6.07 -16.06
C TYR A 15 0.77 6.61 -15.19
N HIS A 16 0.83 7.92 -15.11
CA HIS A 16 1.62 8.64 -14.12
C HIS A 16 0.75 9.68 -13.42
N ALA A 17 1.16 10.11 -12.22
CA ALA A 17 0.43 11.10 -11.45
C ALA A 17 1.37 11.98 -10.63
N VAL A 18 0.89 13.22 -10.37
CA VAL A 18 1.56 14.17 -9.49
C VAL A 18 0.55 14.72 -8.50
N ALA A 19 0.89 14.70 -7.22
CA ALA A 19 0.16 15.44 -6.21
C ALA A 19 0.95 16.66 -5.76
N SER A 20 0.26 17.79 -5.62
CA SER A 20 0.85 19.05 -5.18
C SER A 20 -0.04 19.74 -4.15
N VAL A 21 0.59 20.46 -3.22
CA VAL A 21 -0.08 21.36 -2.27
C VAL A 21 0.53 22.74 -2.45
N ASP A 22 -0.30 23.74 -2.68
CA ASP A 22 0.12 25.13 -2.94
C ASP A 22 1.22 25.27 -4.00
N GLY A 23 1.09 24.46 -5.10
CA GLY A 23 2.06 24.42 -6.19
C GLY A 23 3.33 23.64 -5.93
N THR A 24 3.53 23.15 -4.71
CA THR A 24 4.68 22.33 -4.33
C THR A 24 4.36 20.85 -4.54
N LYS A 25 5.14 20.15 -5.38
CA LYS A 25 5.00 18.71 -5.58
C LYS A 25 5.34 17.97 -4.27
N ILE A 26 4.39 17.18 -3.80
CA ILE A 26 4.55 16.36 -2.58
C ILE A 26 4.64 14.87 -2.88
N LEU A 27 4.12 14.42 -4.03
CA LEU A 27 4.17 13.02 -4.46
C LEU A 27 4.28 12.95 -5.99
N GLY A 28 5.08 12.04 -6.49
CA GLY A 28 5.10 11.64 -7.89
C GLY A 28 4.98 10.14 -8.02
N LEU A 29 4.16 9.70 -8.95
CA LEU A 29 3.99 8.31 -9.33
C LEU A 29 4.35 8.19 -10.82
N GLU A 30 5.29 7.31 -11.14
CA GLU A 30 5.77 7.12 -12.51
C GLU A 30 5.69 5.64 -12.90
N ASN A 31 5.40 5.38 -14.17
CA ASN A 31 5.30 4.03 -14.72
C ASN A 31 4.37 3.11 -13.91
N ALA A 32 3.22 3.67 -13.48
CA ALA A 32 2.23 2.90 -12.76
C ALA A 32 1.42 2.04 -13.73
N LEU A 33 1.09 0.83 -13.29
CA LEU A 33 0.24 -0.11 -13.99
C LEU A 33 -0.90 -0.53 -13.07
N GLY A 34 -2.14 -0.31 -13.53
CA GLY A 34 -3.35 -0.84 -12.92
C GLY A 34 -3.95 -1.95 -13.79
N PRO A 35 -4.06 -3.21 -13.31
CA PRO A 35 -4.72 -4.25 -14.06
C PRO A 35 -6.22 -3.94 -14.18
N LEU A 36 -6.80 -4.23 -15.36
CA LEU A 36 -8.24 -4.19 -15.58
C LEU A 36 -8.81 -5.57 -15.25
N LEU A 37 -9.60 -5.66 -14.22
CA LEU A 37 -10.18 -6.90 -13.73
C LEU A 37 -11.72 -6.80 -13.76
N PRO A 38 -12.43 -7.93 -13.90
CA PRO A 38 -13.90 -7.94 -13.86
C PRO A 38 -14.40 -7.34 -12.54
N ILE A 39 -15.24 -6.32 -12.63
CA ILE A 39 -15.72 -5.59 -11.45
C ILE A 39 -16.54 -6.48 -10.52
N GLU A 40 -17.22 -7.48 -11.07
CA GLU A 40 -18.08 -8.43 -10.36
C GLU A 40 -17.30 -9.28 -9.33
N GLU A 41 -15.99 -9.44 -9.54
CA GLU A 41 -15.12 -10.14 -8.58
C GLU A 41 -14.91 -9.34 -7.30
N PHE A 42 -15.00 -8.01 -7.38
CA PHE A 42 -14.61 -7.09 -6.31
C PHE A 42 -15.77 -6.35 -5.68
N ASN A 43 -16.76 -5.99 -6.50
CA ASN A 43 -17.89 -5.18 -6.10
C ASN A 43 -19.17 -5.62 -6.81
N ASP A 44 -20.31 -5.13 -6.32
CA ASP A 44 -21.58 -5.20 -7.02
C ASP A 44 -21.69 -4.06 -8.03
N PRO A 45 -21.82 -4.34 -9.35
CA PRO A 45 -21.88 -3.30 -10.37
C PRO A 45 -23.08 -2.37 -10.21
N ASP A 46 -24.23 -2.88 -9.77
CA ASP A 46 -25.46 -2.08 -9.62
C ASP A 46 -25.38 -1.18 -8.38
N GLU A 47 -24.78 -1.67 -7.30
CA GLU A 47 -24.48 -0.85 -6.12
C GLU A 47 -23.53 0.29 -6.45
N LEU A 48 -22.46 0.01 -7.21
CA LEU A 48 -21.51 1.05 -7.66
C LEU A 48 -22.19 2.06 -8.56
N ARG A 49 -23.04 1.64 -9.50
CA ARG A 49 -23.81 2.55 -10.34
C ARG A 49 -24.73 3.45 -9.53
N GLY A 50 -25.46 2.86 -8.57
CA GLY A 50 -26.31 3.63 -7.65
C GLY A 50 -25.52 4.61 -6.77
N ARG A 51 -24.28 4.28 -6.40
CA ARG A 51 -23.34 5.17 -5.70
C ARG A 51 -22.91 6.33 -6.60
N PHE A 52 -22.48 6.02 -7.82
CA PHE A 52 -22.12 7.00 -8.83
C PHE A 52 -23.25 7.99 -9.11
N ASP A 53 -24.47 7.50 -9.33
CA ASP A 53 -25.64 8.33 -9.59
C ASP A 53 -25.94 9.29 -8.42
N ARG A 54 -25.79 8.83 -7.18
CA ARG A 54 -25.94 9.70 -5.99
C ARG A 54 -24.87 10.79 -5.92
N ILE A 55 -23.62 10.48 -6.26
CA ILE A 55 -22.51 11.44 -6.24
C ILE A 55 -22.64 12.47 -7.36
N CYS A 56 -23.08 12.04 -8.54
CA CYS A 56 -23.22 12.87 -9.73
C CYS A 56 -24.57 13.58 -9.82
N SER A 57 -25.55 13.29 -8.94
CA SER A 57 -26.85 13.95 -8.97
C SER A 57 -26.73 15.44 -8.62
N PRO A 58 -27.32 16.35 -9.43
CA PRO A 58 -27.38 17.78 -9.11
C PRO A 58 -28.37 17.98 -7.96
N GLY A 59 -27.87 18.04 -6.76
CA GLY A 59 -28.65 18.29 -5.55
C GLY A 59 -27.94 19.28 -4.62
N PRO A 60 -28.65 19.85 -3.61
CA PRO A 60 -27.96 20.61 -2.61
C PRO A 60 -26.84 19.75 -2.01
N ARG A 61 -25.62 20.29 -1.95
CA ARG A 61 -24.48 19.64 -1.31
C ARG A 61 -24.75 19.50 0.20
N GLY A 62 -25.62 18.56 0.54
CA GLY A 62 -25.72 18.08 1.90
C GLY A 62 -24.44 17.34 2.23
N ALA A 63 -23.92 17.51 3.43
CA ALA A 63 -22.86 16.64 3.91
C ALA A 63 -23.33 15.19 3.70
N LEU A 64 -22.63 14.44 2.84
CA LEU A 64 -22.87 13.02 2.75
C LEU A 64 -22.68 12.46 4.16
N PRO A 65 -23.67 11.73 4.73
CA PRO A 65 -23.44 11.09 6.00
C PRO A 65 -22.17 10.24 5.86
N HIS A 66 -21.16 10.57 6.65
CA HIS A 66 -19.94 9.77 6.70
C HIS A 66 -20.39 8.35 7.08
N PRO A 67 -20.17 7.33 6.26
CA PRO A 67 -20.66 5.98 6.55
C PRO A 67 -20.05 5.39 7.83
N CYS A 68 -19.02 6.02 8.35
CA CYS A 68 -18.34 5.61 9.57
C CYS A 68 -18.71 6.61 10.67
N GLY A 69 -19.48 6.19 11.65
CA GLY A 69 -19.87 6.98 12.82
C GLY A 69 -18.72 7.28 13.80
N GLY A 70 -17.46 7.37 13.34
CA GLY A 70 -16.28 7.70 14.12
C GLY A 70 -15.07 7.96 13.23
N ILE A 71 -14.04 8.54 13.79
CA ILE A 71 -12.72 8.60 13.17
C ILE A 71 -12.23 7.14 13.13
N PRO A 72 -11.91 6.56 11.94
CA PRO A 72 -11.35 5.23 11.86
C PRO A 72 -10.12 5.15 12.77
N GLU A 73 -9.98 4.06 13.54
CA GLU A 73 -8.76 3.84 14.27
C GLU A 73 -7.57 3.84 13.29
N PRO A 74 -6.44 4.45 13.68
CA PRO A 74 -5.25 4.43 12.85
C PRO A 74 -4.88 2.98 12.49
N PHE A 75 -4.47 2.77 11.24
CA PHE A 75 -3.98 1.47 10.82
C PHE A 75 -2.74 1.10 11.64
N ASP A 76 -2.79 -0.04 12.31
CA ASP A 76 -1.61 -0.62 12.94
C ASP A 76 -0.74 -1.27 11.85
N ALA A 77 0.34 -0.59 11.51
CA ALA A 77 1.29 -1.03 10.50
C ALA A 77 2.34 -2.02 11.05
N SER A 78 2.28 -2.39 12.33
CA SER A 78 3.23 -3.33 12.93
C SER A 78 3.09 -4.75 12.36
N PHE A 79 4.16 -5.50 12.38
CA PHE A 79 4.13 -6.94 12.16
C PHE A 79 3.81 -7.63 13.49
N ASP A 80 3.09 -8.77 13.42
CA ASP A 80 2.71 -9.52 14.61
C ASP A 80 3.90 -10.17 15.29
N GLU A 81 4.92 -10.55 14.51
CA GLU A 81 6.08 -11.29 15.00
C GLU A 81 7.33 -10.96 14.18
N VAL A 82 8.44 -10.74 14.84
CA VAL A 82 9.76 -10.61 14.22
C VAL A 82 10.49 -11.93 14.35
N LEU A 83 10.69 -12.63 13.24
CA LEU A 83 11.34 -13.95 13.20
C LEU A 83 12.86 -13.83 13.32
N SER A 84 13.43 -12.81 12.70
CA SER A 84 14.87 -12.51 12.78
C SER A 84 15.12 -11.02 12.64
N PHE A 85 16.13 -10.52 13.34
CA PHE A 85 16.51 -9.11 13.27
C PHE A 85 18.00 -8.96 13.44
N GLN A 86 18.66 -8.46 12.39
CA GLN A 86 20.06 -8.09 12.41
C GLN A 86 20.18 -6.60 12.06
N GLY A 87 20.27 -5.75 13.08
CA GLY A 87 20.28 -4.30 12.94
C GLY A 87 21.26 -3.82 11.88
N GLY A 88 20.82 -2.90 11.01
CA GLY A 88 21.63 -2.40 9.90
C GLY A 88 21.82 -3.37 8.72
N HIS A 89 21.31 -4.60 8.76
CA HIS A 89 21.50 -5.60 7.72
C HIS A 89 20.20 -6.16 7.15
N GLU A 90 19.48 -6.93 7.95
CA GLU A 90 18.19 -7.53 7.51
C GLU A 90 17.26 -7.85 8.67
N ALA A 91 15.97 -7.88 8.35
CA ALA A 91 14.91 -8.35 9.25
C ALA A 91 13.93 -9.21 8.49
N THR A 92 13.38 -10.22 9.17
CA THR A 92 12.26 -11.02 8.70
C THR A 92 11.15 -10.95 9.73
N ALA A 93 9.94 -10.67 9.30
CA ALA A 93 8.78 -10.53 10.17
C ALA A 93 7.53 -11.13 9.52
N VAL A 94 6.52 -11.44 10.33
CA VAL A 94 5.26 -12.03 9.88
C VAL A 94 4.10 -11.13 10.26
N ARG A 95 3.17 -10.96 9.32
CA ARG A 95 1.85 -10.37 9.53
C ARG A 95 0.78 -11.39 9.18
N ARG A 96 -0.15 -11.63 10.10
CA ARG A 96 -1.30 -12.52 9.92
C ARG A 96 -2.53 -11.69 9.60
N LEU A 97 -3.09 -11.87 8.42
CA LEU A 97 -4.32 -11.19 8.03
C LEU A 97 -5.52 -12.00 8.57
N THR A 98 -6.16 -11.49 9.63
CA THR A 98 -7.14 -12.26 10.39
C THR A 98 -8.56 -12.19 9.85
N GLY A 99 -8.89 -11.14 9.10
CA GLY A 99 -10.24 -10.83 8.64
C GLY A 99 -10.99 -9.85 9.56
N GLY A 100 -10.40 -9.49 10.69
CA GLY A 100 -10.94 -8.48 11.62
C GLY A 100 -10.50 -7.04 11.32
N GLU A 101 -9.62 -6.85 10.34
CA GLU A 101 -9.08 -5.55 9.98
C GLU A 101 -10.16 -4.68 9.32
N THR A 102 -10.32 -3.45 9.82
CA THR A 102 -11.41 -2.54 9.39
C THR A 102 -11.34 -2.17 7.91
N PHE A 103 -10.13 -2.08 7.34
CA PHE A 103 -9.94 -1.76 5.93
C PHE A 103 -10.45 -2.83 4.96
N LEU A 104 -10.62 -4.07 5.41
CA LEU A 104 -11.11 -5.17 4.57
C LEU A 104 -12.56 -4.99 4.14
N ALA A 105 -13.36 -4.25 4.91
CA ALA A 105 -14.76 -3.98 4.57
C ALA A 105 -14.90 -3.18 3.27
N ASP A 106 -13.90 -2.34 2.95
CA ASP A 106 -13.92 -1.46 1.79
C ASP A 106 -12.99 -1.91 0.66
N HIS A 107 -12.00 -2.75 0.97
CA HIS A 107 -10.94 -3.10 0.01
C HIS A 107 -10.79 -4.63 -0.18
N PHE A 108 -11.63 -5.30 -0.91
CA PHE A 108 -12.85 -4.92 -1.60
C PHE A 108 -14.04 -5.69 -0.99
N PRO A 109 -15.30 -5.21 -1.06
CA PRO A 109 -16.43 -5.84 -0.36
C PRO A 109 -16.66 -7.31 -0.67
N ARG A 110 -16.49 -7.74 -1.92
CA ARG A 110 -16.66 -9.15 -2.33
C ARG A 110 -15.36 -9.95 -2.32
N LYS A 111 -14.21 -9.27 -2.31
CA LYS A 111 -12.87 -9.88 -2.31
C LYS A 111 -11.95 -9.10 -1.38
N PRO A 112 -12.09 -9.26 -0.07
CA PRO A 112 -11.27 -8.54 0.89
C PRO A 112 -9.80 -8.91 0.73
N VAL A 113 -8.96 -7.91 0.56
CA VAL A 113 -7.51 -8.08 0.35
C VAL A 113 -6.72 -6.97 1.04
N LEU A 114 -5.49 -7.26 1.42
CA LEU A 114 -4.58 -6.27 1.98
C LEU A 114 -4.22 -5.21 0.94
N PRO A 115 -4.52 -3.92 1.17
CA PRO A 115 -4.09 -2.83 0.29
C PRO A 115 -2.56 -2.75 0.20
N LEU A 116 -2.05 -2.55 -1.02
CA LEU A 116 -0.60 -2.37 -1.23
C LEU A 116 -0.05 -1.17 -0.44
N SER A 117 -0.80 -0.09 -0.31
CA SER A 117 -0.39 1.09 0.46
C SER A 117 -0.17 0.77 1.94
N LEU A 118 -1.04 -0.04 2.54
CA LEU A 118 -0.90 -0.46 3.94
C LEU A 118 0.24 -1.47 4.12
N LEU A 119 0.43 -2.36 3.14
CA LEU A 119 1.60 -3.24 3.15
C LEU A 119 2.90 -2.45 3.06
N LEU A 120 2.98 -1.45 2.17
CA LEU A 120 4.15 -0.58 2.08
C LEU A 120 4.40 0.16 3.39
N GLU A 121 3.39 0.69 4.04
CA GLU A 121 3.53 1.34 5.35
C GLU A 121 4.17 0.40 6.37
N SER A 122 3.70 -0.85 6.46
CA SER A 122 4.30 -1.86 7.35
C SER A 122 5.77 -2.13 7.02
N LEU A 123 6.10 -2.24 5.73
CA LEU A 123 7.47 -2.49 5.26
C LEU A 123 8.40 -1.31 5.53
N LEU A 124 7.90 -0.08 5.34
CA LEU A 124 8.66 1.14 5.62
C LEU A 124 8.94 1.28 7.12
N GLN A 125 7.96 1.00 7.97
CA GLN A 125 8.18 1.00 9.43
C GLN A 125 9.19 -0.07 9.87
N LEU A 126 9.14 -1.28 9.29
CA LEU A 126 10.13 -2.31 9.55
C LEU A 126 11.52 -1.88 9.08
N GLY A 127 11.60 -1.23 7.92
CA GLY A 127 12.83 -0.65 7.38
C GLY A 127 13.42 0.44 8.29
N GLN A 128 12.58 1.35 8.80
CA GLN A 128 13.01 2.36 9.76
C GLN A 128 13.58 1.73 11.03
N LYS A 129 12.90 0.73 11.58
CA LYS A 129 13.40 -0.02 12.76
C LYS A 129 14.74 -0.70 12.46
N LEU A 130 14.90 -1.27 11.25
CA LEU A 130 16.12 -1.94 10.82
C LEU A 130 17.32 -0.97 10.71
N LEU A 131 17.05 0.26 10.24
CA LEU A 131 18.05 1.32 10.10
C LEU A 131 18.31 2.07 11.40
N GLY A 132 17.33 2.08 12.31
CA GLY A 132 17.40 2.81 13.56
C GLY A 132 18.50 2.31 14.46
N ASP A 133 19.58 3.09 14.56
CA ASP A 133 20.51 3.07 15.65
C ASP A 133 20.85 4.51 16.04
N ALA A 134 20.78 4.74 17.36
CA ALA A 134 21.44 5.84 18.07
C ALA A 134 21.47 7.21 17.35
N GLY A 135 20.29 7.83 17.17
CA GLY A 135 20.22 9.29 16.98
C GLY A 135 19.98 9.80 15.55
N THR A 136 19.90 8.96 14.54
CA THR A 136 19.54 9.38 13.19
C THR A 136 18.15 8.83 12.84
N ALA A 137 17.15 9.70 12.70
CA ALA A 137 15.82 9.31 12.23
C ALA A 137 15.83 9.25 10.70
N TYR A 138 15.97 8.06 10.14
CA TYR A 138 15.76 7.84 8.72
C TYR A 138 14.26 7.92 8.39
N LEU A 139 13.89 8.78 7.44
CA LEU A 139 12.53 8.87 6.93
C LEU A 139 12.45 8.29 5.52
N PRO A 140 11.38 7.57 5.18
CA PRO A 140 11.20 7.08 3.83
C PRO A 140 10.97 8.25 2.86
N THR A 141 11.75 8.32 1.79
CA THR A 141 11.72 9.40 0.79
C THR A 141 11.26 8.92 -0.57
N ALA A 142 11.52 7.66 -0.91
CA ALA A 142 11.07 7.10 -2.17
C ALA A 142 10.87 5.58 -2.09
N VAL A 143 9.99 5.08 -2.95
CA VAL A 143 9.87 3.65 -3.25
C VAL A 143 9.99 3.44 -4.75
N ARG A 144 10.62 2.33 -5.16
CA ARG A 144 10.78 2.02 -6.58
C ARG A 144 10.70 0.51 -6.85
N LYS A 145 10.46 0.16 -8.10
CA LYS A 145 10.40 -1.24 -8.56
C LYS A 145 9.36 -2.06 -7.77
N VAL A 146 8.34 -1.41 -7.26
CA VAL A 146 7.27 -2.09 -6.52
C VAL A 146 6.45 -2.93 -7.48
N LYS A 147 6.34 -4.22 -7.18
CA LYS A 147 5.52 -5.16 -7.94
C LYS A 147 4.74 -6.03 -6.97
N MET A 148 3.42 -5.96 -7.05
CA MET A 148 2.51 -6.86 -6.36
C MET A 148 1.94 -7.83 -7.38
N GLY A 149 2.29 -9.11 -7.26
CA GLY A 149 1.91 -10.15 -8.21
C GLY A 149 0.72 -11.01 -7.77
N ARG A 150 0.29 -10.88 -6.51
CA ARG A 150 -0.83 -11.63 -5.94
C ARG A 150 -1.51 -10.82 -4.84
N PHE A 151 -2.81 -11.00 -4.70
CA PHE A 151 -3.55 -10.49 -3.56
C PHE A 151 -3.21 -11.27 -2.28
N VAL A 152 -3.28 -10.59 -1.14
CA VAL A 152 -3.19 -11.22 0.19
C VAL A 152 -4.57 -11.15 0.81
N GLU A 153 -5.17 -12.31 1.00
CA GLU A 153 -6.53 -12.47 1.49
C GLU A 153 -6.55 -12.80 3.00
N PRO A 154 -7.67 -12.60 3.70
CA PRO A 154 -7.83 -13.03 5.09
C PRO A 154 -7.48 -14.52 5.28
N GLY A 155 -6.86 -14.83 6.39
CA GLY A 155 -6.31 -16.16 6.70
C GLY A 155 -4.86 -16.36 6.26
N ALA A 156 -4.30 -15.45 5.45
CA ALA A 156 -2.90 -15.55 5.04
C ALA A 156 -1.93 -15.14 6.15
N SER A 157 -0.78 -15.83 6.20
CA SER A 157 0.42 -15.41 6.92
C SER A 157 1.42 -14.84 5.92
N LEU A 158 1.59 -13.53 5.94
CA LEU A 158 2.54 -12.81 5.09
C LEU A 158 3.89 -12.74 5.79
N GLU A 159 4.89 -13.41 5.23
CA GLU A 159 6.27 -13.23 5.63
C GLU A 159 6.90 -12.09 4.83
N ALA A 160 7.51 -11.14 5.52
CA ALA A 160 8.20 -10.00 4.93
C ALA A 160 9.67 -10.03 5.30
N LYS A 161 10.54 -9.97 4.30
CA LYS A 161 11.98 -9.81 4.46
C LYS A 161 12.41 -8.44 3.96
N VAL A 162 13.10 -7.68 4.81
CA VAL A 162 13.69 -6.38 4.48
C VAL A 162 15.20 -6.48 4.65
N ARG A 163 15.95 -6.03 3.64
CA ARG A 163 17.42 -6.09 3.63
C ARG A 163 17.99 -4.77 3.17
N VAL A 164 19.02 -4.29 3.88
CA VAL A 164 19.81 -3.13 3.46
C VAL A 164 20.65 -3.49 2.24
N LEU A 165 20.55 -2.69 1.18
CA LEU A 165 21.36 -2.82 -0.04
C LEU A 165 22.58 -1.92 0.04
N GLU A 166 22.34 -0.67 0.40
CA GLU A 166 23.36 0.38 0.49
C GLU A 166 23.01 1.28 1.66
N ARG A 167 24.02 1.77 2.36
CA ARG A 167 23.86 2.73 3.45
C ARG A 167 25.07 3.64 3.51
N ASN A 168 24.83 4.93 3.66
CA ASN A 168 25.85 5.95 3.97
C ASN A 168 25.35 6.86 5.10
N ALA A 169 26.03 7.98 5.36
CA ALA A 169 25.68 8.88 6.45
C ALA A 169 24.34 9.63 6.24
N GLU A 170 23.90 9.77 4.99
CA GLU A 170 22.74 10.60 4.61
C GLU A 170 21.55 9.79 4.12
N SER A 171 21.78 8.59 3.59
CA SER A 171 20.72 7.77 3.00
C SER A 171 20.98 6.26 3.10
N ALA A 172 19.90 5.50 2.95
CA ALA A 172 19.95 4.05 2.84
C ALA A 172 18.95 3.55 1.80
N TRP A 173 19.35 2.55 1.02
CA TRP A 173 18.46 1.80 0.15
C TRP A 173 18.21 0.42 0.72
N LEU A 174 16.94 0.06 0.84
CA LEU A 174 16.48 -1.24 1.31
C LEU A 174 15.70 -1.95 0.20
N ARG A 175 15.83 -3.27 0.17
CA ARG A 175 14.97 -4.14 -0.64
C ARG A 175 14.03 -4.89 0.26
N PHE A 176 12.77 -5.00 -0.15
CA PHE A 176 11.79 -5.84 0.52
C PHE A 176 11.24 -6.93 -0.41
N ARG A 177 10.91 -8.05 0.18
CA ARG A 177 10.25 -9.19 -0.45
C ARG A 177 9.22 -9.76 0.50
N CYS A 178 8.00 -9.97 0.00
CA CYS A 178 6.91 -10.57 0.76
C CYS A 178 6.47 -11.87 0.11
N GLU A 179 6.16 -12.85 0.94
CA GLU A 179 5.73 -14.19 0.53
C GLU A 179 4.54 -14.64 1.38
N VAL A 180 3.67 -15.45 0.78
CA VAL A 180 2.62 -16.24 1.45
C VAL A 180 2.81 -17.68 1.00
N ASP A 181 2.96 -18.61 1.93
CA ASP A 181 3.21 -20.04 1.67
C ASP A 181 4.40 -20.27 0.71
N GLY A 182 5.48 -19.48 0.87
CA GLY A 182 6.67 -19.53 0.03
C GLY A 182 6.49 -18.95 -1.38
N ALA A 183 5.29 -18.53 -1.75
CA ALA A 183 5.03 -17.88 -3.03
C ALA A 183 5.18 -16.35 -2.91
N ARG A 184 5.95 -15.77 -3.83
CA ARG A 184 6.19 -14.32 -3.86
C ARG A 184 4.90 -13.54 -4.11
N VAL A 185 4.62 -12.59 -3.23
CA VAL A 185 3.47 -11.68 -3.30
C VAL A 185 3.89 -10.28 -3.74
N CYS A 186 4.88 -9.70 -3.06
CA CYS A 186 5.32 -8.35 -3.31
C CYS A 186 6.84 -8.23 -3.26
N VAL A 187 7.39 -7.33 -4.06
CA VAL A 187 8.80 -6.92 -4.00
C VAL A 187 8.92 -5.44 -4.27
N GLY A 188 10.00 -4.85 -3.84
CA GLY A 188 10.34 -3.46 -4.15
C GLY A 188 11.60 -3.01 -3.42
N GLU A 189 11.91 -1.74 -3.61
CA GLU A 189 13.02 -1.07 -2.94
C GLU A 189 12.50 0.25 -2.35
N ALA A 190 13.08 0.64 -1.22
CA ALA A 190 12.76 1.90 -0.54
C ALA A 190 14.04 2.67 -0.21
N GLU A 191 13.98 3.98 -0.40
CA GLU A 191 15.01 4.92 0.02
C GLU A 191 14.60 5.60 1.32
N PHE A 192 15.57 5.80 2.15
CA PHE A 192 15.46 6.51 3.43
C PHE A 192 16.57 7.54 3.53
N SER A 193 16.24 8.74 4.00
CA SER A 193 17.18 9.82 4.27
C SER A 193 16.82 10.60 5.51
#